data_d495ca46d2bfdb13f9d5bf66f450b399
#
_entry.id   d495ca46d2bfdb13f9d5bf66f450b399
#
_cell.length_a   1.000
_cell.length_b   1.000
_cell.length_c   1.000
_cell.angle_alpha   90.00
_cell.angle_beta   90.00
_cell.angle_gamma   90.00
#
_symmetry.space_group_name_H-M   'P 1'
#
loop_
_entity.id
_entity.type
_entity.pdbx_description
1 polymer ?
#
loop_
_entity_poly.entity_id
_entity_poly.type
_entity_poly.pdbx_seq_one_letter_code
_entity_poly.pdbx_strand_id
1 'polypeptide(L)'
;MANRKSLIKPTLLRSFYVSVVFFCLFVFIGSVTPAAGADNETIPSYGRGPHEVLIFSDYFCPPCRALEPKLEPVLDALYKQGNVRIRFVDTPMHRETPLFAKFYLYAAKAAPDYRSAMRARQVLFALAGKENVFWMDERVEEAFRKEKVAFTPFDFRTVQPELNGMIRKHRVDSTPTCVILSPGKKALKYTGADGILKGLGSLQ
;
A
#
# COMPACT_ATOMS: atom_id res chain seq x y z
N MET A 1 5.53 -87.05 -10.52
CA MET A 1 5.04 -85.69 -10.87
C MET A 1 4.96 -84.87 -9.60
N ALA A 2 5.96 -84.04 -9.31
CA ALA A 2 6.07 -83.30 -8.05
C ALA A 2 5.75 -81.83 -8.30
N ASN A 3 4.72 -81.36 -7.64
CA ASN A 3 4.21 -80.01 -7.72
C ASN A 3 4.99 -79.15 -6.69
N ARG A 4 5.91 -78.29 -7.16
CA ARG A 4 6.63 -77.29 -6.35
C ARG A 4 5.80 -76.02 -6.21
N LYS A 5 5.08 -75.86 -5.15
CA LYS A 5 4.53 -74.54 -4.73
C LYS A 5 5.65 -73.67 -4.14
N SER A 6 6.05 -72.62 -4.83
CA SER A 6 6.98 -71.62 -4.37
C SER A 6 6.26 -70.72 -3.31
N LEU A 7 6.66 -70.89 -2.05
CA LEU A 7 6.21 -70.02 -0.95
C LEU A 7 7.06 -68.72 -0.95
N ILE A 8 6.48 -67.64 -1.48
CA ILE A 8 7.02 -66.32 -1.33
C ILE A 8 6.82 -65.86 0.13
N LYS A 9 7.89 -65.67 0.90
CA LYS A 9 7.84 -65.28 2.28
C LYS A 9 7.25 -63.86 2.44
N PRO A 10 6.25 -63.63 3.28
CA PRO A 10 5.56 -62.35 3.45
C PRO A 10 6.41 -61.25 4.14
N THR A 11 7.61 -61.56 4.56
CA THR A 11 8.52 -60.59 5.24
C THR A 11 9.16 -59.53 4.36
N LEU A 12 9.30 -59.81 3.04
CA LEU A 12 9.90 -58.83 2.11
C LEU A 12 8.89 -57.73 1.67
N LEU A 13 7.58 -58.05 1.68
CA LEU A 13 6.55 -57.08 1.28
C LEU A 13 6.29 -56.01 2.34
N ARG A 14 6.49 -56.36 3.62
CA ARG A 14 6.35 -55.39 4.76
C ARG A 14 7.47 -54.34 4.81
N SER A 15 8.68 -54.74 4.41
CA SER A 15 9.82 -53.82 4.44
C SER A 15 9.74 -52.76 3.35
N PHE A 16 9.17 -53.07 2.17
CA PHE A 16 8.95 -52.14 1.09
C PHE A 16 7.86 -51.12 1.39
N TYR A 17 6.77 -51.52 2.05
CA TYR A 17 5.69 -50.59 2.41
C TYR A 17 6.10 -49.57 3.47
N VAL A 18 6.90 -49.99 4.48
CA VAL A 18 7.37 -49.07 5.51
C VAL A 18 8.34 -48.03 4.93
N SER A 19 9.19 -48.43 3.96
CA SER A 19 10.15 -47.50 3.33
C SER A 19 9.48 -46.48 2.41
N VAL A 20 8.42 -46.87 1.69
CA VAL A 20 7.65 -45.97 0.80
C VAL A 20 6.81 -44.99 1.62
N VAL A 21 6.20 -45.42 2.74
CA VAL A 21 5.42 -44.53 3.62
C VAL A 21 6.34 -43.51 4.32
N PHE A 22 7.55 -43.90 4.73
CA PHE A 22 8.51 -42.96 5.33
C PHE A 22 9.06 -41.95 4.29
N PHE A 23 9.22 -42.35 3.04
CA PHE A 23 9.66 -41.46 1.97
C PHE A 23 8.59 -40.46 1.55
N CYS A 24 7.30 -40.85 1.53
CA CYS A 24 6.19 -39.94 1.27
C CYS A 24 5.93 -38.96 2.42
N LEU A 25 6.27 -39.28 3.67
CA LEU A 25 6.12 -38.36 4.81
C LEU A 25 7.24 -37.29 4.86
N PHE A 26 8.41 -37.54 4.21
CA PHE A 26 9.52 -36.58 4.19
C PHE A 26 9.41 -35.53 3.08
N VAL A 27 8.58 -35.76 2.05
CA VAL A 27 8.41 -34.82 0.94
C VAL A 27 7.35 -33.73 1.25
N PHE A 28 6.60 -33.84 2.36
CA PHE A 28 5.59 -32.86 2.78
C PHE A 28 6.06 -31.88 3.86
N ILE A 29 7.38 -31.82 4.17
CA ILE A 29 7.93 -30.63 4.81
C ILE A 29 8.04 -29.57 3.71
N GLY A 30 6.88 -29.12 3.27
CA GLY A 30 6.73 -27.98 2.40
C GLY A 30 7.56 -26.84 2.98
N SER A 31 8.43 -26.28 2.18
CA SER A 31 9.12 -25.03 2.47
C SER A 31 8.08 -24.02 2.92
N VAL A 32 7.95 -23.82 4.23
CA VAL A 32 7.33 -22.63 4.78
C VAL A 32 8.30 -21.52 4.38
N THR A 33 8.10 -20.96 3.20
CA THR A 33 8.68 -19.67 2.87
C THR A 33 8.22 -18.75 3.99
N PRO A 34 9.14 -18.13 4.77
CA PRO A 34 8.73 -17.12 5.70
C PRO A 34 7.95 -16.11 4.85
N ALA A 35 6.68 -15.89 5.19
CA ALA A 35 5.94 -14.77 4.67
C ALA A 35 6.85 -13.56 4.88
N ALA A 36 7.26 -12.93 3.78
CA ALA A 36 8.02 -11.69 3.81
C ALA A 36 7.37 -10.82 4.87
N GLY A 37 8.17 -10.39 5.84
CA GLY A 37 7.70 -9.76 7.07
C GLY A 37 6.56 -8.81 6.74
N ALA A 38 5.46 -8.92 7.44
CA ALA A 38 4.50 -7.85 7.53
C ALA A 38 5.31 -6.69 8.13
N ASP A 39 5.84 -5.85 7.24
CA ASP A 39 6.43 -4.59 7.64
C ASP A 39 5.36 -3.94 8.49
N ASN A 40 5.74 -3.54 9.69
CA ASN A 40 4.87 -2.88 10.66
C ASN A 40 4.59 -1.44 10.17
N GLU A 41 4.27 -1.33 8.86
CA GLU A 41 4.02 -0.09 8.15
C GLU A 41 2.66 0.44 8.57
N THR A 42 2.68 1.52 9.32
CA THR A 42 1.46 2.16 9.80
C THR A 42 0.80 3.01 8.70
N ILE A 43 1.61 3.48 7.73
CA ILE A 43 1.12 4.21 6.55
C ILE A 43 0.73 3.21 5.47
N PRO A 44 -0.53 3.21 5.02
CA PRO A 44 -1.02 2.24 4.04
C PRO A 44 -0.27 2.30 2.72
N SER A 45 -0.05 1.12 2.13
CA SER A 45 0.48 0.99 0.77
C SER A 45 -0.48 0.17 -0.09
N TYR A 46 -0.60 0.52 -1.37
CA TYR A 46 -1.56 -0.05 -2.30
C TYR A 46 -0.85 -0.63 -3.53
N GLY A 47 -1.17 -1.88 -3.85
CA GLY A 47 -0.51 -2.63 -4.92
C GLY A 47 0.68 -3.46 -4.41
N ARG A 48 1.26 -4.25 -5.30
CA ARG A 48 2.34 -5.22 -4.98
C ARG A 48 3.50 -5.16 -5.97
N GLY A 49 3.54 -4.14 -6.83
CA GLY A 49 4.57 -4.01 -7.84
C GLY A 49 5.97 -3.75 -7.27
N PRO A 50 7.01 -3.95 -8.08
CA PRO A 50 8.39 -3.76 -7.67
C PRO A 50 8.79 -2.28 -7.48
N HIS A 51 8.04 -1.35 -8.09
CA HIS A 51 8.30 0.07 -7.98
C HIS A 51 7.46 0.66 -6.85
N GLU A 52 8.11 1.26 -5.85
CA GLU A 52 7.38 2.02 -4.82
C GLU A 52 7.26 3.47 -5.25
N VAL A 53 6.02 3.96 -5.25
CA VAL A 53 5.65 5.33 -5.61
C VAL A 53 5.15 6.03 -4.36
N LEU A 54 5.92 7.01 -3.87
CA LEU A 54 5.58 7.84 -2.73
C LEU A 54 5.07 9.19 -3.23
N ILE A 55 3.81 9.52 -2.92
CA ILE A 55 3.19 10.80 -3.28
C ILE A 55 3.10 11.66 -2.03
N PHE A 56 3.93 12.69 -1.96
CA PHE A 56 3.94 13.69 -0.90
C PHE A 56 3.04 14.86 -1.32
N SER A 57 1.96 15.06 -0.58
CA SER A 57 0.95 16.07 -0.90
C SER A 57 0.39 16.75 0.34
N ASP A 58 -0.20 17.91 0.12
CA ASP A 58 -0.93 18.68 1.11
C ASP A 58 -2.27 19.10 0.50
N TYR A 59 -3.35 18.85 1.19
CA TYR A 59 -4.71 19.11 0.68
C TYR A 59 -4.98 20.58 0.40
N PHE A 60 -4.35 21.48 1.17
CA PHE A 60 -4.53 22.92 1.05
C PHE A 60 -3.56 23.58 0.07
N CYS A 61 -2.56 22.86 -0.40
CA CYS A 61 -1.60 23.31 -1.39
C CYS A 61 -2.28 23.45 -2.78
N PRO A 62 -2.37 24.65 -3.39
CA PRO A 62 -3.04 24.83 -4.69
C PRO A 62 -2.45 23.97 -5.81
N PRO A 63 -1.12 23.84 -5.98
CA PRO A 63 -0.54 22.93 -6.97
C PRO A 63 -0.93 21.46 -6.74
N CYS A 64 -1.08 20.98 -5.48
CA CYS A 64 -1.53 19.62 -5.20
C CYS A 64 -2.97 19.41 -5.64
N ARG A 65 -3.87 20.36 -5.33
CA ARG A 65 -5.27 20.31 -5.77
C ARG A 65 -5.39 20.28 -7.29
N ALA A 66 -4.59 21.07 -7.99
CA ALA A 66 -4.57 21.09 -9.45
C ALA A 66 -4.01 19.81 -10.08
N LEU A 67 -3.12 19.13 -9.39
CA LEU A 67 -2.52 17.87 -9.85
C LEU A 67 -3.45 16.68 -9.63
N GLU A 68 -4.18 16.61 -8.50
CA GLU A 68 -4.93 15.43 -8.08
C GLU A 68 -5.83 14.81 -9.17
N PRO A 69 -6.67 15.58 -9.90
CA PRO A 69 -7.51 15.02 -10.96
C PRO A 69 -6.72 14.49 -12.18
N LYS A 70 -5.48 14.95 -12.37
CA LYS A 70 -4.58 14.46 -13.42
C LYS A 70 -3.78 13.25 -12.96
N LEU A 71 -3.50 13.16 -11.68
CA LEU A 71 -2.72 12.11 -11.05
C LEU A 71 -3.51 10.81 -10.96
N GLU A 72 -4.79 10.89 -10.62
CA GLU A 72 -5.68 9.75 -10.41
C GLU A 72 -5.67 8.76 -11.60
N PRO A 73 -5.95 9.15 -12.85
CA PRO A 73 -5.98 8.21 -13.98
C PRO A 73 -4.62 7.57 -14.24
N VAL A 74 -3.51 8.26 -13.96
CA VAL A 74 -2.16 7.73 -14.14
C VAL A 74 -1.87 6.67 -13.07
N LEU A 75 -2.17 6.95 -11.79
CA LEU A 75 -2.00 5.99 -10.71
C LEU A 75 -2.92 4.78 -10.89
N ASP A 76 -4.15 4.98 -11.36
CA ASP A 76 -5.11 3.92 -11.66
C ASP A 76 -4.57 2.94 -12.73
N ALA A 77 -3.99 3.48 -13.80
CA ALA A 77 -3.38 2.68 -14.85
C ALA A 77 -2.20 1.85 -14.31
N LEU A 78 -1.29 2.48 -13.58
CA LEU A 78 -0.14 1.81 -12.96
C LEU A 78 -0.55 0.75 -11.93
N TYR A 79 -1.55 1.05 -11.09
CA TYR A 79 -2.09 0.10 -10.13
C TYR A 79 -2.69 -1.14 -10.80
N LYS A 80 -3.49 -0.94 -11.88
CA LYS A 80 -4.09 -2.04 -12.66
C LYS A 80 -3.08 -2.91 -13.38
N GLN A 81 -1.96 -2.32 -13.82
CA GLN A 81 -0.83 -3.07 -14.42
C GLN A 81 -0.08 -3.93 -13.40
N GLY A 82 -0.26 -3.68 -12.09
CA GLY A 82 0.44 -4.41 -11.04
C GLY A 82 1.93 -4.07 -10.91
N ASN A 83 2.40 -2.99 -11.54
CA ASN A 83 3.80 -2.60 -11.59
C ASN A 83 4.25 -1.78 -10.38
N VAL A 84 3.31 -1.23 -9.60
CA VAL A 84 3.60 -0.29 -8.53
C VAL A 84 3.03 -0.70 -7.19
N ARG A 85 3.65 -0.18 -6.15
CA ARG A 85 3.13 -0.08 -4.80
C ARG A 85 3.06 1.41 -4.46
N ILE A 86 1.84 1.94 -4.31
CA ILE A 86 1.57 3.37 -4.12
C ILE A 86 1.39 3.64 -2.63
N ARG A 87 2.00 4.73 -2.15
CA ARG A 87 1.83 5.23 -0.80
C ARG A 87 1.60 6.74 -0.83
N PHE A 88 0.56 7.19 -0.17
CA PHE A 88 0.28 8.61 0.01
C PHE A 88 0.85 9.08 1.34
N VAL A 89 1.67 10.12 1.29
CA VAL A 89 2.36 10.70 2.45
C VAL A 89 1.88 12.13 2.62
N ASP A 90 0.93 12.32 3.50
CA ASP A 90 0.41 13.65 3.82
C ASP A 90 1.51 14.49 4.48
N THR A 91 1.80 15.62 3.87
CA THR A 91 2.95 16.48 4.21
C THR A 91 2.41 17.83 4.66
N PRO A 92 2.44 18.11 5.99
CA PRO A 92 1.76 19.28 6.54
C PRO A 92 2.54 20.57 6.25
N MET A 93 2.20 21.24 5.15
CA MET A 93 2.67 22.57 4.79
C MET A 93 1.67 23.67 5.21
N HIS A 94 0.41 23.29 5.54
CA HIS A 94 -0.63 24.19 6.03
C HIS A 94 -1.14 23.71 7.38
N ARG A 95 -1.68 24.64 8.16
CA ARG A 95 -2.14 24.42 9.54
C ARG A 95 -3.22 23.34 9.66
N GLU A 96 -4.09 23.26 8.66
CA GLU A 96 -5.24 22.35 8.63
C GLU A 96 -4.89 20.94 8.14
N THR A 97 -3.75 20.77 7.49
CA THR A 97 -3.34 19.48 6.88
C THR A 97 -3.30 18.33 7.89
N PRO A 98 -2.83 18.47 9.14
CA PRO A 98 -2.85 17.36 10.09
C PRO A 98 -4.24 16.80 10.38
N LEU A 99 -5.27 17.64 10.36
CA LEU A 99 -6.66 17.21 10.51
C LEU A 99 -7.09 16.33 9.32
N PHE A 100 -6.79 16.75 8.11
CA PHE A 100 -7.14 16.02 6.90
C PHE A 100 -6.34 14.71 6.77
N ALA A 101 -5.05 14.73 7.08
CA ALA A 101 -4.21 13.54 7.14
C ALA A 101 -4.75 12.49 8.12
N LYS A 102 -5.22 12.93 9.29
CA LYS A 102 -5.88 12.07 10.27
C LYS A 102 -7.08 11.36 9.64
N PHE A 103 -7.96 12.08 8.97
CA PHE A 103 -9.15 11.50 8.35
C PHE A 103 -8.83 10.58 7.16
N TYR A 104 -7.82 10.90 6.37
CA TYR A 104 -7.32 9.98 5.35
C TYR A 104 -6.91 8.63 5.97
N LEU A 105 -6.15 8.64 7.04
CA LEU A 105 -5.70 7.42 7.72
C LEU A 105 -6.86 6.68 8.41
N TYR A 106 -7.86 7.40 8.93
CA TYR A 106 -9.10 6.79 9.44
C TYR A 106 -9.86 6.04 8.34
N ALA A 107 -9.95 6.63 7.14
CA ALA A 107 -10.57 5.97 5.99
C ALA A 107 -9.77 4.76 5.53
N ALA A 108 -8.44 4.89 5.42
CA ALA A 108 -7.56 3.80 5.04
C ALA A 108 -7.61 2.62 6.03
N LYS A 109 -7.80 2.89 7.34
CA LYS A 109 -7.99 1.84 8.34
C LYS A 109 -9.35 1.14 8.20
N ALA A 110 -10.41 1.88 7.87
CA ALA A 110 -11.75 1.32 7.71
C ALA A 110 -11.89 0.46 6.44
N ALA A 111 -11.21 0.87 5.35
CA ALA A 111 -11.24 0.21 4.06
C ALA A 111 -9.85 0.24 3.42
N PRO A 112 -9.00 -0.78 3.68
CA PRO A 112 -7.58 -0.78 3.31
C PRO A 112 -7.36 -1.19 1.84
N ASP A 113 -8.14 -0.63 0.93
CA ASP A 113 -8.00 -0.87 -0.52
C ASP A 113 -7.76 0.44 -1.28
N TYR A 114 -7.13 0.32 -2.45
CA TYR A 114 -6.73 1.46 -3.27
C TYR A 114 -7.91 2.37 -3.67
N ARG A 115 -9.04 1.77 -4.04
CA ARG A 115 -10.21 2.52 -4.53
C ARG A 115 -10.84 3.36 -3.42
N SER A 116 -10.96 2.78 -2.23
CA SER A 116 -11.42 3.49 -1.03
C SER A 116 -10.49 4.62 -0.63
N ALA A 117 -9.17 4.40 -0.71
CA ALA A 117 -8.17 5.44 -0.45
C ALA A 117 -8.28 6.60 -1.44
N MET A 118 -8.42 6.33 -2.74
CA MET A 118 -8.63 7.37 -3.75
C MET A 118 -9.92 8.14 -3.51
N ARG A 119 -11.03 7.44 -3.15
CA ARG A 119 -12.28 8.11 -2.82
C ARG A 119 -12.15 9.05 -1.62
N ALA A 120 -11.49 8.62 -0.56
CA ALA A 120 -11.22 9.48 0.61
C ALA A 120 -10.40 10.71 0.21
N ARG A 121 -9.34 10.54 -0.60
CA ARG A 121 -8.54 11.65 -1.11
C ARG A 121 -9.36 12.64 -1.92
N GLN A 122 -10.17 12.17 -2.86
CA GLN A 122 -11.07 13.03 -3.66
C GLN A 122 -11.95 13.91 -2.77
N VAL A 123 -12.58 13.32 -1.75
CA VAL A 123 -13.43 14.06 -0.82
C VAL A 123 -12.62 15.10 -0.04
N LEU A 124 -11.46 14.73 0.49
CA LEU A 124 -10.61 15.64 1.25
C LEU A 124 -10.09 16.80 0.40
N PHE A 125 -9.62 16.54 -0.83
CA PHE A 125 -9.20 17.61 -1.74
C PHE A 125 -10.36 18.54 -2.14
N ALA A 126 -11.55 17.99 -2.36
CA ALA A 126 -12.74 18.80 -2.64
C ALA A 126 -13.16 19.68 -1.44
N LEU A 127 -13.04 19.17 -0.22
CA LEU A 127 -13.26 19.94 1.00
C LEU A 127 -12.23 21.07 1.15
N ALA A 128 -10.95 20.77 1.00
CA ALA A 128 -9.87 21.74 1.13
C ALA A 128 -9.92 22.86 0.07
N GLY A 129 -10.64 22.63 -1.03
CA GLY A 129 -10.92 23.67 -2.03
C GLY A 129 -11.97 24.70 -1.63
N LYS A 130 -12.69 24.50 -0.52
CA LYS A 130 -13.72 25.44 -0.05
C LYS A 130 -13.06 26.59 0.72
N GLU A 131 -13.38 27.80 0.32
CA GLU A 131 -12.87 29.01 0.96
C GLU A 131 -13.63 29.36 2.25
N ASN A 132 -12.99 30.10 3.15
CA ASN A 132 -13.59 30.64 4.38
C ASN A 132 -14.26 29.60 5.29
N VAL A 133 -13.71 28.37 5.33
CA VAL A 133 -14.21 27.32 6.20
C VAL A 133 -13.24 27.11 7.37
N PHE A 134 -13.76 27.23 8.58
CA PHE A 134 -13.05 26.77 9.76
C PHE A 134 -13.22 25.24 9.88
N TRP A 135 -12.12 24.50 9.68
CA TRP A 135 -12.14 23.04 9.68
C TRP A 135 -12.02 22.48 11.11
N MET A 136 -12.88 21.52 11.42
CA MET A 136 -12.91 20.73 12.65
C MET A 136 -13.38 19.31 12.34
N ASP A 137 -13.18 18.40 13.28
CA ASP A 137 -13.46 16.97 13.12
C ASP A 137 -14.88 16.73 12.62
N GLU A 138 -15.87 17.35 13.24
CA GLU A 138 -17.30 17.13 12.95
C GLU A 138 -17.64 17.46 11.49
N ARG A 139 -17.05 18.50 10.94
CA ARG A 139 -17.29 18.90 9.54
C ARG A 139 -16.71 17.90 8.53
N VAL A 140 -15.54 17.35 8.82
CA VAL A 140 -14.94 16.31 7.97
C VAL A 140 -15.70 14.99 8.10
N GLU A 141 -16.12 14.64 9.33
CA GLU A 141 -16.98 13.46 9.56
C GLU A 141 -18.32 13.56 8.83
N GLU A 142 -18.98 14.70 8.91
CA GLU A 142 -20.26 14.94 8.21
C GLU A 142 -20.07 14.76 6.70
N ALA A 143 -19.01 15.35 6.15
CA ALA A 143 -18.70 15.20 4.73
C ALA A 143 -18.42 13.74 4.36
N PHE A 144 -17.66 13.01 5.18
CA PHE A 144 -17.39 11.58 4.94
C PHE A 144 -18.68 10.75 4.97
N ARG A 145 -19.57 11.00 5.95
CA ARG A 145 -20.89 10.33 6.00
C ARG A 145 -21.73 10.63 4.76
N LYS A 146 -21.81 11.91 4.35
CA LYS A 146 -22.53 12.34 3.14
C LYS A 146 -22.01 11.67 1.88
N GLU A 147 -20.68 11.60 1.73
CA GLU A 147 -20.00 11.02 0.58
C GLU A 147 -19.81 9.49 0.70
N LYS A 148 -20.37 8.88 1.76
CA LYS A 148 -20.29 7.42 2.04
C LYS A 148 -18.85 6.90 2.13
N VAL A 149 -17.94 7.71 2.65
CA VAL A 149 -16.57 7.30 2.97
C VAL A 149 -16.57 6.68 4.35
N ALA A 150 -16.23 5.39 4.44
CA ALA A 150 -16.07 4.73 5.73
C ALA A 150 -14.81 5.25 6.44
N PHE A 151 -14.85 5.38 7.77
CA PHE A 151 -13.70 5.75 8.57
C PHE A 151 -13.76 5.11 9.96
N THR A 152 -12.58 4.78 10.50
CA THR A 152 -12.40 4.19 11.83
C THR A 152 -11.39 5.00 12.61
N PRO A 153 -11.82 5.78 13.61
CA PRO A 153 -10.91 6.58 14.43
C PRO A 153 -9.87 5.72 15.18
N PHE A 154 -8.69 6.28 15.34
CA PHE A 154 -7.62 5.73 16.18
C PHE A 154 -6.68 6.85 16.64
N ASP A 155 -5.71 6.54 17.49
CA ASP A 155 -4.72 7.54 17.91
C ASP A 155 -3.73 7.85 16.79
N PHE A 156 -4.03 8.89 16.02
CA PHE A 156 -3.20 9.37 14.90
C PHE A 156 -1.77 9.71 15.30
N ARG A 157 -1.51 10.05 16.57
CA ARG A 157 -0.17 10.40 17.05
C ARG A 157 0.81 9.24 16.90
N THR A 158 0.32 8.01 16.89
CA THR A 158 1.14 6.81 16.70
C THR A 158 1.77 6.72 15.30
N VAL A 159 1.17 7.37 14.30
CA VAL A 159 1.62 7.35 12.89
C VAL A 159 2.50 8.56 12.54
N GLN A 160 2.37 9.66 13.26
CA GLN A 160 3.11 10.89 12.98
C GLN A 160 4.64 10.72 12.87
N PRO A 161 5.31 9.91 13.72
CA PRO A 161 6.76 9.70 13.61
C PRO A 161 7.15 9.07 12.27
N GLU A 162 6.35 8.14 11.73
CA GLU A 162 6.59 7.50 10.44
C GLU A 162 6.42 8.49 9.29
N LEU A 163 5.32 9.25 9.25
CA LEU A 163 5.09 10.33 8.27
C LEU A 163 6.26 11.31 8.24
N ASN A 164 6.64 11.83 9.40
CA ASN A 164 7.77 12.76 9.53
C ASN A 164 9.09 12.09 9.14
N GLY A 165 9.26 10.80 9.44
CA GLY A 165 10.42 10.01 9.04
C GLY A 165 10.57 9.93 7.52
N MET A 166 9.47 9.68 6.81
CA MET A 166 9.45 9.62 5.34
C MET A 166 9.77 10.98 4.72
N ILE A 167 9.17 12.06 5.22
CA ILE A 167 9.44 13.43 4.76
C ILE A 167 10.95 13.75 4.89
N ARG A 168 11.55 13.47 6.06
CA ARG A 168 12.98 13.70 6.31
C ARG A 168 13.86 12.78 5.45
N LYS A 169 13.56 11.47 5.38
CA LYS A 169 14.32 10.48 4.61
C LYS A 169 14.46 10.89 3.15
N HIS A 170 13.39 11.39 2.56
CA HIS A 170 13.36 11.79 1.16
C HIS A 170 13.64 13.29 0.95
N ARG A 171 13.95 14.03 2.03
CA ARG A 171 14.25 15.47 1.99
C ARG A 171 13.17 16.25 1.25
N VAL A 172 11.91 16.01 1.61
CA VAL A 172 10.78 16.69 0.98
C VAL A 172 10.59 18.05 1.65
N ASP A 173 10.73 19.10 0.88
CA ASP A 173 10.66 20.52 1.30
C ASP A 173 9.50 21.27 0.60
N SER A 174 8.84 20.63 -0.34
CA SER A 174 7.75 21.22 -1.10
C SER A 174 6.74 20.16 -1.55
N THR A 175 5.50 20.60 -1.80
CA THR A 175 4.42 19.77 -2.34
C THR A 175 3.82 20.37 -3.60
N PRO A 176 3.40 19.59 -4.59
CA PRO A 176 3.50 18.13 -4.64
C PRO A 176 4.92 17.62 -4.97
N THR A 177 5.32 16.51 -4.34
CA THR A 177 6.55 15.79 -4.66
C THR A 177 6.24 14.30 -4.82
N CYS A 178 6.87 13.65 -5.80
CA CYS A 178 6.81 12.20 -5.99
C CYS A 178 8.22 11.61 -5.88
N VAL A 179 8.36 10.52 -5.13
CA VAL A 179 9.59 9.73 -5.09
C VAL A 179 9.30 8.34 -5.61
N ILE A 180 10.11 7.89 -6.58
CA ILE A 180 10.02 6.55 -7.16
C ILE A 180 11.24 5.75 -6.72
N LEU A 181 10.99 4.64 -6.05
CA LEU A 181 11.99 3.68 -5.62
C LEU A 181 11.86 2.43 -6.49
N SER A 182 12.92 2.09 -7.23
CA SER A 182 12.96 0.92 -8.10
C SER A 182 14.08 -0.03 -7.65
N PRO A 183 13.91 -1.37 -7.75
CA PRO A 183 14.94 -2.32 -7.36
C PRO A 183 16.28 -2.04 -8.04
N GLY A 184 17.36 -2.01 -7.26
CA GLY A 184 18.72 -1.81 -7.78
C GLY A 184 19.02 -0.41 -8.36
N LYS A 185 18.10 0.56 -8.24
CA LYS A 185 18.27 1.92 -8.75
C LYS A 185 18.27 2.95 -7.63
N LYS A 186 18.90 4.10 -7.89
CA LYS A 186 18.76 5.27 -7.00
C LYS A 186 17.33 5.78 -7.01
N ALA A 187 16.88 6.31 -5.88
CA ALA A 187 15.59 6.98 -5.77
C ALA A 187 15.52 8.17 -6.75
N LEU A 188 14.43 8.26 -7.48
CA LEU A 188 14.15 9.40 -8.36
C LEU A 188 13.12 10.30 -7.68
N LYS A 189 13.41 11.59 -7.59
CA LYS A 189 12.52 12.60 -7.00
C LYS A 189 12.04 13.57 -8.08
N TYR A 190 10.73 13.80 -8.14
CA TYR A 190 10.06 14.69 -9.06
C TYR A 190 9.24 15.70 -8.27
N THR A 191 9.29 16.97 -8.63
CA THR A 191 8.52 18.05 -8.02
C THR A 191 7.65 18.75 -9.07
N GLY A 192 6.50 19.26 -8.61
CA GLY A 192 5.53 19.90 -9.49
C GLY A 192 4.78 18.94 -10.40
N ALA A 193 3.67 19.40 -10.95
CA ALA A 193 2.73 18.54 -11.68
C ALA A 193 3.36 17.83 -12.89
N ASP A 194 4.02 18.60 -13.78
CA ASP A 194 4.56 18.04 -15.03
C ASP A 194 5.69 17.06 -14.78
N GLY A 195 6.59 17.37 -13.81
CA GLY A 195 7.66 16.48 -13.41
C GLY A 195 7.13 15.15 -12.88
N ILE A 196 6.11 15.20 -12.02
CA ILE A 196 5.49 14.01 -11.42
C ILE A 196 4.82 13.15 -12.49
N LEU A 197 3.99 13.75 -13.36
CA LEU A 197 3.30 13.00 -14.41
C LEU A 197 4.28 12.37 -15.40
N LYS A 198 5.36 13.09 -15.76
CA LYS A 198 6.44 12.54 -16.59
C LYS A 198 7.15 11.37 -15.92
N GLY A 199 7.48 11.51 -14.62
CA GLY A 199 8.14 10.44 -13.86
C GLY A 199 7.27 9.18 -13.77
N LEU A 200 5.98 9.33 -13.48
CA LEU A 200 5.04 8.21 -13.41
C LEU A 200 4.82 7.55 -14.79
N GLY A 201 4.76 8.35 -15.87
CA GLY A 201 4.64 7.83 -17.24
C GLY A 201 5.80 6.93 -17.65
N SER A 202 6.98 7.06 -17.04
CA SER A 202 8.12 6.19 -17.31
C SER A 202 8.02 4.78 -16.68
N LEU A 203 6.97 4.52 -15.89
CA LEU A 203 6.67 3.22 -15.27
C LEU A 203 5.61 2.42 -16.05
N GLN A 204 5.01 3.01 -17.08
CA GLN A 204 3.98 2.38 -17.92
C GLN A 204 4.57 1.39 -18.93
#